data_0782cb6bd94d79b26c5dee6dda5fcef1
#
_entry.id   0782cb6bd94d79b26c5dee6dda5fcef1
#
_cell.length_a   1.000
_cell.length_b   1.000
_cell.length_c   1.000
_cell.angle_alpha   90.00
_cell.angle_beta   90.00
_cell.angle_gamma   90.00
#
_symmetry.space_group_name_H-M   'P 1'
#
loop_
_entity.id
_entity.type
_entity.pdbx_description
1 polymer ?
#
loop_
_entity_poly.entity_id
_entity_poly.type
_entity_poly.pdbx_seq_one_letter_code
_entity_poly.pdbx_strand_id
1 'polypeptide(L)'
;MLDHKTFASREAFDEALVLEIDRYDTPEHPVLVVLAGFMRILTPGFVTRYRGRLLNIHPSLLPAFPGLHTHQRALDAGCRVAGVTVHQVTAELDHGPILAQAAVPVLPGDTADALAARVLAQVHAIYSRAIACLLQK
;
A
#
# COMPACT_ATOMS: atom_id res chain seq x y z
N MET A 1 4.95 17.94 3.08
CA MET A 1 5.23 16.50 2.95
C MET A 1 6.56 16.19 3.62
N LEU A 2 6.59 15.14 4.43
CA LEU A 2 7.82 14.73 5.09
C LEU A 2 8.69 13.91 4.14
N ASP A 3 9.98 14.23 4.10
CA ASP A 3 10.96 13.51 3.30
C ASP A 3 11.81 12.66 4.26
N HIS A 4 11.73 11.34 4.12
CA HIS A 4 12.46 10.42 5.00
C HIS A 4 13.98 10.62 4.94
N LYS A 5 14.49 11.18 3.85
CA LYS A 5 15.93 11.40 3.68
C LYS A 5 16.46 12.51 4.58
N THR A 6 15.59 13.35 5.12
CA THR A 6 16.02 14.45 6.01
C THR A 6 16.11 14.01 7.47
N PHE A 7 15.75 12.78 7.80
CA PHE A 7 15.75 12.28 9.18
C PHE A 7 16.93 11.36 9.42
N ALA A 8 17.47 11.42 10.63
CA ALA A 8 18.65 10.65 11.01
C ALA A 8 18.39 9.15 11.11
N SER A 9 17.13 8.75 11.36
CA SER A 9 16.80 7.33 11.55
C SER A 9 15.36 7.08 11.11
N ARG A 10 15.04 5.80 10.92
CA ARG A 10 13.67 5.36 10.65
C ARG A 10 12.73 5.74 11.80
N GLU A 11 13.19 5.57 13.03
CA GLU A 11 12.42 5.90 14.22
C GLU A 11 12.12 7.39 14.30
N ALA A 12 13.08 8.25 13.97
CA ALA A 12 12.88 9.70 13.97
C ALA A 12 11.85 10.11 12.91
N PHE A 13 11.91 9.51 11.73
CA PHE A 13 10.94 9.78 10.67
C PHE A 13 9.54 9.32 11.09
N ASP A 14 9.41 8.13 11.66
CA ASP A 14 8.13 7.60 12.10
C ASP A 14 7.53 8.44 13.23
N GLU A 15 8.35 8.94 14.16
CA GLU A 15 7.87 9.85 15.20
C GLU A 15 7.32 11.16 14.61
N ALA A 16 8.00 11.70 13.61
CA ALA A 16 7.53 12.92 12.94
C ALA A 16 6.21 12.67 12.21
N LEU A 17 6.06 11.50 11.57
CA LEU A 17 4.80 11.10 10.94
C LEU A 17 3.67 11.00 11.96
N VAL A 18 3.92 10.37 13.11
CA VAL A 18 2.92 10.24 14.17
C VAL A 18 2.44 11.62 14.63
N LEU A 19 3.35 12.55 14.86
CA LEU A 19 2.97 13.90 15.27
C LEU A 19 2.10 14.58 14.22
N GLU A 20 2.42 14.41 12.94
CA GLU A 20 1.66 15.02 11.85
C GLU A 20 0.27 14.39 11.73
N ILE A 21 0.17 13.05 11.80
CA ILE A 21 -1.10 12.33 11.70
C ILE A 21 -1.99 12.63 12.91
N ASP A 22 -1.42 12.67 14.10
CA ASP A 22 -2.18 12.87 15.34
C ASP A 22 -2.85 14.25 15.41
N ARG A 23 -2.39 15.21 14.61
CA ARG A 23 -3.08 16.51 14.51
C ARG A 23 -4.51 16.37 14.03
N TYR A 24 -4.84 15.29 13.31
CA TYR A 24 -6.15 15.06 12.71
C TYR A 24 -6.88 13.90 13.36
N ASP A 25 -6.23 13.16 14.27
CA ASP A 25 -6.76 11.93 14.87
C ASP A 25 -7.44 12.25 16.19
N THR A 26 -8.75 12.07 16.25
CA THR A 26 -9.54 12.28 17.47
C THR A 26 -10.38 11.05 17.74
N PRO A 27 -10.83 10.84 19.02
CA PRO A 27 -11.71 9.70 19.34
C PRO A 27 -13.01 9.71 18.54
N GLU A 28 -13.52 10.90 18.22
CA GLU A 28 -14.77 11.05 17.45
C GLU A 28 -14.56 10.84 15.96
N HIS A 29 -13.35 11.14 15.47
CA HIS A 29 -13.00 11.05 14.06
C HIS A 29 -11.63 10.39 13.91
N PRO A 30 -11.54 9.06 14.15
CA PRO A 30 -10.26 8.37 14.01
C PRO A 30 -9.77 8.40 12.57
N VAL A 31 -8.46 8.64 12.41
CA VAL A 31 -7.84 8.73 11.10
C VAL A 31 -7.59 7.34 10.53
N LEU A 32 -7.95 7.15 9.27
CA LEU A 32 -7.54 6.00 8.47
C LEU A 32 -6.29 6.39 7.70
N VAL A 33 -5.18 5.69 7.96
CA VAL A 33 -3.90 5.99 7.32
C VAL A 33 -3.73 5.08 6.12
N VAL A 34 -3.49 5.68 4.94
CA VAL A 34 -3.30 4.93 3.71
C VAL A 34 -1.93 5.24 3.13
N LEU A 35 -1.15 4.20 2.90
CA LEU A 35 0.15 4.29 2.27
C LEU A 35 0.01 3.92 0.79
N ALA A 36 0.59 4.74 -0.07
CA ALA A 36 0.61 4.48 -1.50
C ALA A 36 2.03 4.72 -2.01
N GLY A 37 2.60 3.72 -2.68
CA GLY A 37 3.97 3.79 -3.15
C GLY A 37 4.99 3.84 -2.03
N PHE A 38 4.63 3.37 -0.84
CA PHE A 38 5.50 3.40 0.34
C PHE A 38 6.29 2.09 0.41
N MET A 39 7.59 2.20 0.24
CA MET A 39 8.47 1.03 0.10
C MET A 39 9.39 0.82 1.30
N ARG A 40 9.14 1.54 2.39
CA ARG A 40 9.92 1.39 3.62
C ARG A 40 9.24 0.45 4.59
N ILE A 41 10.04 -0.26 5.38
CA ILE A 41 9.53 -1.01 6.51
C ILE A 41 9.29 -0.01 7.64
N LEU A 42 8.05 0.04 8.13
CA LEU A 42 7.68 0.89 9.24
C LEU A 42 8.15 0.28 10.57
N THR A 43 8.42 1.14 11.56
CA THR A 43 8.75 0.63 12.88
C THR A 43 7.58 -0.10 13.50
N PRO A 44 7.82 -1.11 14.35
CA PRO A 44 6.73 -1.80 15.06
C PRO A 44 5.84 -0.85 15.86
N GLY A 45 6.42 0.20 16.45
CA GLY A 45 5.66 1.20 17.19
C GLY A 45 4.64 1.94 16.33
N PHE A 46 5.04 2.33 15.12
CA PHE A 46 4.14 3.00 14.18
C PHE A 46 3.00 2.06 13.78
N VAL A 47 3.31 0.83 13.42
CA VAL A 47 2.30 -0.15 13.01
C VAL A 47 1.32 -0.43 14.15
N THR A 48 1.81 -0.58 15.37
CA THR A 48 0.98 -0.84 16.54
C THR A 48 0.02 0.32 16.80
N ARG A 49 0.51 1.56 16.69
CA ARG A 49 -0.31 2.75 16.95
C ARG A 49 -1.52 2.84 16.05
N TYR A 50 -1.39 2.44 14.78
CA TYR A 50 -2.49 2.55 13.81
C TYR A 50 -3.05 1.18 13.42
N ARG A 51 -2.88 0.19 14.29
CA ARG A 51 -3.36 -1.17 14.01
C ARG A 51 -4.84 -1.16 13.65
N GLY A 52 -5.18 -1.87 12.58
CA GLY A 52 -6.56 -1.97 12.09
C GLY A 52 -7.02 -0.81 11.24
N ARG A 53 -6.23 0.26 11.16
CA ARG A 53 -6.56 1.44 10.33
C ARG A 53 -5.36 1.97 9.55
N LEU A 54 -4.41 1.09 9.27
CA LEU A 54 -3.24 1.39 8.45
C LEU A 54 -3.30 0.50 7.22
N LEU A 55 -3.50 1.10 6.05
CA LEU A 55 -3.65 0.41 4.78
C LEU A 55 -2.49 0.72 3.86
N ASN A 56 -2.15 -0.24 3.01
CA ASN A 56 -1.16 -0.03 1.95
C ASN A 56 -1.74 -0.49 0.62
N ILE A 57 -1.41 0.25 -0.44
CA ILE A 57 -1.73 -0.12 -1.81
C ILE A 57 -0.45 -0.67 -2.43
N HIS A 58 -0.46 -1.96 -2.79
CA HIS A 58 0.68 -2.63 -3.38
C HIS A 58 0.40 -2.99 -4.84
N PRO A 59 1.28 -2.65 -5.77
CA PRO A 59 1.02 -2.80 -7.21
C PRO A 59 1.29 -4.22 -7.72
N SER A 60 0.71 -5.21 -7.10
CA SER A 60 0.68 -6.59 -7.59
C SER A 60 -0.50 -7.33 -6.97
N LEU A 61 -0.78 -8.52 -7.48
CA LEU A 61 -1.79 -9.41 -6.91
C LEU A 61 -1.12 -10.27 -5.83
N LEU A 62 -0.98 -9.71 -4.63
CA LEU A 62 -0.38 -10.43 -3.51
C LEU A 62 -1.12 -11.76 -3.27
N PRO A 63 -0.45 -12.82 -2.91
CA PRO A 63 0.96 -12.93 -2.49
C PRO A 63 2.00 -12.94 -3.61
N ALA A 64 1.58 -12.78 -4.86
CA ALA A 64 2.53 -12.70 -5.97
C ALA A 64 3.26 -11.36 -5.96
N PHE A 65 4.55 -11.41 -6.23
CA PHE A 65 5.44 -10.25 -6.39
C PHE A 65 5.39 -9.25 -5.23
N PRO A 66 5.68 -9.68 -4.00
CA PRO A 66 5.92 -8.72 -2.94
C PRO A 66 7.20 -7.92 -3.23
N GLY A 67 7.35 -6.75 -2.60
CA GLY A 67 8.55 -5.94 -2.76
C GLY A 67 8.52 -5.02 -3.96
N LEU A 68 9.69 -4.76 -4.54
CA LEU A 68 9.90 -3.74 -5.57
C LEU A 68 9.72 -4.30 -6.99
N HIS A 69 9.58 -3.37 -7.96
CA HIS A 69 9.61 -3.68 -9.40
C HIS A 69 8.57 -4.71 -9.83
N THR A 70 7.38 -4.62 -9.28
CA THR A 70 6.33 -5.62 -9.47
C THR A 70 5.89 -5.75 -10.93
N HIS A 71 5.77 -4.62 -11.64
CA HIS A 71 5.31 -4.63 -13.04
C HIS A 71 6.33 -5.33 -13.93
N GLN A 72 7.61 -4.99 -13.79
CA GLN A 72 8.66 -5.61 -14.59
C GLN A 72 8.77 -7.10 -14.25
N ARG A 73 8.66 -7.46 -12.97
CA ARG A 73 8.73 -8.86 -12.56
C ARG A 73 7.57 -9.68 -13.10
N ALA A 74 6.38 -9.09 -13.15
CA ALA A 74 5.22 -9.76 -13.75
C ALA A 74 5.43 -10.00 -15.24
N LEU A 75 5.97 -9.01 -15.95
CA LEU A 75 6.29 -9.15 -17.38
C LEU A 75 7.35 -10.22 -17.60
N ASP A 76 8.42 -10.20 -16.80
CA ASP A 76 9.52 -11.17 -16.91
C ASP A 76 9.05 -12.60 -16.63
N ALA A 77 8.09 -12.77 -15.75
CA ALA A 77 7.52 -14.08 -15.43
C ALA A 77 6.51 -14.58 -16.48
N GLY A 78 6.17 -13.75 -17.47
CA GLY A 78 5.20 -14.11 -18.49
C GLY A 78 3.76 -14.10 -18.03
N CYS A 79 3.44 -13.34 -16.98
CA CYS A 79 2.09 -13.27 -16.46
C CYS A 79 1.13 -12.68 -17.50
N ARG A 80 -0.08 -13.21 -17.54
CA ARG A 80 -1.16 -12.71 -18.39
C ARG A 80 -2.09 -11.77 -17.66
N VAL A 81 -2.01 -11.77 -16.33
CA VAL A 81 -2.82 -10.93 -15.45
C VAL A 81 -1.88 -10.31 -14.43
N ALA A 82 -2.08 -9.04 -14.16
CA ALA A 82 -1.41 -8.31 -13.09
C ALA A 82 -2.47 -7.54 -12.29
N GLY A 83 -2.06 -6.71 -11.35
CA GLY A 83 -3.06 -5.95 -10.64
C GLY A 83 -2.50 -5.21 -9.44
N VAL A 84 -3.40 -4.93 -8.52
CA VAL A 84 -3.14 -4.14 -7.32
C VAL A 84 -3.87 -4.74 -6.13
N THR A 85 -3.26 -4.64 -4.97
CA THR A 85 -3.81 -5.14 -3.71
C THR A 85 -3.85 -4.02 -2.68
N VAL A 86 -4.98 -3.89 -1.98
CA VAL A 86 -5.05 -3.07 -0.77
C VAL A 86 -5.11 -4.02 0.42
N HIS A 87 -4.20 -3.83 1.37
CA HIS A 87 -4.12 -4.70 2.55
C HIS A 87 -3.86 -3.90 3.80
N GLN A 88 -4.19 -4.49 4.95
CA GLN A 88 -3.81 -3.92 6.23
C GLN A 88 -2.31 -4.11 6.44
N VAL A 89 -1.66 -3.08 6.98
CA VAL A 89 -0.23 -3.14 7.24
C VAL A 89 0.02 -3.83 8.57
N THR A 90 0.98 -4.75 8.55
CA THR A 90 1.49 -5.41 9.75
C THR A 90 2.99 -5.15 9.85
N ALA A 91 3.64 -5.70 10.89
CA ALA A 91 5.08 -5.59 11.04
C ALA A 91 5.84 -6.28 9.90
N GLU A 92 5.22 -7.26 9.23
CA GLU A 92 5.82 -7.93 8.08
C GLU A 92 5.43 -7.22 6.80
N LEU A 93 6.42 -6.96 5.94
CA LEU A 93 6.19 -6.26 4.67
C LEU A 93 5.29 -7.09 3.74
N ASP A 94 4.24 -6.46 3.23
CA ASP A 94 3.33 -7.03 2.24
C ASP A 94 2.64 -8.34 2.68
N HIS A 95 2.43 -8.53 3.99
CA HIS A 95 1.84 -9.76 4.54
C HIS A 95 0.56 -9.55 5.34
N GLY A 96 0.02 -8.35 5.39
CA GLY A 96 -1.20 -8.10 6.14
C GLY A 96 -2.45 -8.65 5.46
N PRO A 97 -3.59 -8.68 6.16
CA PRO A 97 -4.85 -9.13 5.57
C PRO A 97 -5.24 -8.34 4.33
N ILE A 98 -5.61 -9.04 3.27
CA ILE A 98 -6.02 -8.43 2.01
C ILE A 98 -7.48 -7.98 2.13
N LEU A 99 -7.73 -6.72 1.79
CA LEU A 99 -9.07 -6.13 1.85
C LEU A 99 -9.72 -6.06 0.47
N ALA A 100 -8.96 -5.80 -0.58
CA ALA A 100 -9.48 -5.74 -1.94
C ALA A 100 -8.35 -5.92 -2.94
N GLN A 101 -8.68 -6.44 -4.11
CA GLN A 101 -7.75 -6.59 -5.23
C GLN A 101 -8.47 -6.26 -6.51
N ALA A 102 -7.73 -5.72 -7.49
CA ALA A 102 -8.22 -5.50 -8.84
C ALA A 102 -7.22 -6.07 -9.83
N ALA A 103 -7.71 -6.78 -10.81
CA ALA A 103 -6.89 -7.41 -11.84
C ALA A 103 -6.99 -6.64 -13.15
N VAL A 104 -5.88 -6.59 -13.89
CA VAL A 104 -5.82 -6.01 -15.23
C VAL A 104 -5.12 -7.00 -16.16
N PRO A 105 -5.45 -6.98 -17.46
CA PRO A 105 -4.75 -7.84 -18.42
C PRO A 105 -3.34 -7.31 -18.68
N VAL A 106 -2.42 -8.25 -18.90
CA VAL A 106 -1.11 -7.93 -19.47
C VAL A 106 -1.23 -8.13 -20.98
N LEU A 107 -0.97 -7.06 -21.73
CA LEU A 107 -1.16 -7.08 -23.19
C LEU A 107 0.16 -7.35 -23.91
N PRO A 108 0.12 -7.95 -25.12
CA PRO A 108 1.34 -8.14 -25.89
C PRO A 108 2.05 -6.82 -26.13
N GLY A 109 3.37 -6.81 -25.92
CA GLY A 109 4.18 -5.61 -26.09
C GLY A 109 4.15 -4.64 -24.92
N ASP A 110 3.50 -4.97 -23.81
CA ASP A 110 3.50 -4.10 -22.63
C ASP A 110 4.91 -3.84 -22.11
N THR A 111 5.15 -2.57 -21.76
CA THR A 111 6.29 -2.18 -20.94
C THR A 111 5.84 -2.09 -19.49
N ALA A 112 6.82 -2.01 -18.56
CA ALA A 112 6.51 -1.80 -17.15
C ALA A 112 5.69 -0.52 -16.95
N ASP A 113 6.02 0.55 -17.66
CA ASP A 113 5.28 1.82 -17.56
C ASP A 113 3.85 1.71 -18.08
N ALA A 114 3.63 1.02 -19.19
CA ALA A 114 2.29 0.82 -19.72
C ALA A 114 1.42 -0.01 -18.77
N LEU A 115 1.99 -1.06 -18.21
CA LEU A 115 1.30 -1.89 -17.24
C LEU A 115 1.00 -1.11 -15.95
N ALA A 116 1.95 -0.33 -15.47
CA ALA A 116 1.77 0.50 -14.29
C ALA A 116 0.62 1.50 -14.46
N ALA A 117 0.52 2.13 -15.62
CA ALA A 117 -0.57 3.07 -15.91
C ALA A 117 -1.93 2.38 -15.89
N ARG A 118 -2.01 1.17 -16.46
CA ARG A 118 -3.26 0.39 -16.45
C ARG A 118 -3.66 -0.02 -15.04
N VAL A 119 -2.70 -0.43 -14.23
CA VAL A 119 -2.94 -0.77 -12.81
C VAL A 119 -3.41 0.46 -12.05
N LEU A 120 -2.75 1.60 -12.24
CA LEU A 120 -3.09 2.84 -11.54
C LEU A 120 -4.55 3.26 -11.81
N ALA A 121 -5.07 3.01 -13.01
CA ALA A 121 -6.43 3.35 -13.36
C ALA A 121 -7.47 2.61 -12.51
N GLN A 122 -7.09 1.51 -11.85
CA GLN A 122 -8.00 0.74 -11.00
C GLN A 122 -7.98 1.18 -9.53
N VAL A 123 -7.05 2.06 -9.14
CA VAL A 123 -6.85 2.38 -7.72
C VAL A 123 -8.08 3.02 -7.09
N HIS A 124 -8.75 3.93 -7.78
CA HIS A 124 -9.95 4.57 -7.22
C HIS A 124 -11.08 3.58 -6.94
N ALA A 125 -11.32 2.65 -7.87
CA ALA A 125 -12.38 1.66 -7.69
C ALA A 125 -12.08 0.71 -6.54
N ILE A 126 -10.84 0.23 -6.46
CA ILE A 126 -10.43 -0.72 -5.43
C ILE A 126 -10.42 -0.08 -4.05
N TYR A 127 -10.10 1.20 -3.98
CA TYR A 127 -10.01 1.95 -2.73
C TYR A 127 -11.36 1.97 -2.00
N SER A 128 -12.42 2.28 -2.73
CA SER A 128 -13.77 2.31 -2.16
C SER A 128 -14.18 0.94 -1.63
N ARG A 129 -13.82 -0.13 -2.36
CA ARG A 129 -14.12 -1.50 -1.91
C ARG A 129 -13.33 -1.88 -0.66
N ALA A 130 -12.07 -1.46 -0.57
CA ALA A 130 -11.24 -1.75 0.59
C ALA A 130 -11.78 -1.05 1.84
N ILE A 131 -12.19 0.21 1.73
CA ILE A 131 -12.77 0.95 2.84
C ILE A 131 -14.08 0.31 3.29
N ALA A 132 -14.94 -0.09 2.35
CA ALA A 132 -16.19 -0.76 2.68
C ALA A 132 -15.94 -2.08 3.43
N CYS A 133 -14.95 -2.86 2.98
CA CYS A 133 -14.58 -4.11 3.64
C CYS A 133 -14.10 -3.85 5.08
N LEU A 134 -13.29 -2.81 5.28
CA LEU A 134 -12.78 -2.47 6.60
C LEU A 134 -13.91 -2.06 7.55
N LEU A 135 -14.88 -1.31 7.06
CA LEU A 135 -15.99 -0.81 7.87
C LEU A 135 -17.00 -1.89 8.25
N GLN A 136 -17.00 -3.02 7.56
CA GLN A 136 -17.90 -4.14 7.86
C GLN A 136 -17.38 -5.07 8.96
N LYS A 137 -16.19 -4.83 9.45
CA LYS A 137 -15.60 -5.64 10.52
C LYS A 137 -15.95 -5.17 11.90
#